data_66cdbb55099e04b6b62c3550975672ca
#
_entry.id   66cdbb55099e04b6b62c3550975672ca
#
_cell.length_a   1.000
_cell.length_b   1.000
_cell.length_c   1.000
_cell.angle_alpha   90.00
_cell.angle_beta   90.00
_cell.angle_gamma   90.00
#
_symmetry.space_group_name_H-M   'P 1'
#
loop_
_entity.id
_entity.type
_entity.pdbx_description
1 polymer ?
#
loop_
_entity_poly.entity_id
_entity_poly.type
_entity_poly.pdbx_seq_one_letter_code
_entity_poly.pdbx_strand_id
1 'polypeptide(L)'
;DVYKRQRIKRSPNYREGVFRNIDTTILMTSHKSRLSGIWSFLFRKVEGLRPDEPIPAIKTDLRKIPLEENTLVWFGHSSYLLQVDEKRILVDPVFCMASPVSFVNKPFRGTEIYSPDDMPDIDYLVISHDHWDHLDYHTVKQLKGRIGKVVCPLGVGEHFEHWGFDKSRIIELDWKESATLSQQFIIHCLPSRHFSGRGLTPNQTLWASFLLETPDRKIFIGGDGGYGSHLKQIGEQFPDIDLAILENGQYNEDWKYIHTMPSLLEQTIKDLGVHRVLTVHHSKYALARHRWDEPLKNARNLSRNDSLTILMPVIGEVVNLF
;
A
#
# COMPACT_ATOMS: atom_id res chain seq x y z
N ASP A 1 19.52 -1.66 17.87
CA ASP A 1 20.33 -2.83 17.56
C ASP A 1 21.47 -2.45 16.62
N VAL A 2 22.73 -2.76 17.01
CA VAL A 2 23.94 -2.39 16.22
C VAL A 2 23.93 -3.07 14.83
N TYR A 3 23.50 -4.32 14.77
CA TYR A 3 23.44 -5.08 13.51
C TYR A 3 22.42 -4.48 12.51
N LYS A 4 21.25 -4.06 12.98
CA LYS A 4 20.26 -3.39 12.13
C LYS A 4 20.78 -2.07 11.57
N ARG A 5 21.38 -1.23 12.44
CA ARG A 5 21.99 0.03 12.00
C ARG A 5 23.10 -0.19 10.97
N GLN A 6 23.88 -1.26 11.15
CA GLN A 6 24.91 -1.63 10.15
C GLN A 6 24.27 -2.11 8.83
N ARG A 7 23.19 -2.90 8.88
CA ARG A 7 22.47 -3.35 7.70
C ARG A 7 21.89 -2.15 6.93
N ILE A 8 21.22 -1.21 7.60
CA ILE A 8 20.74 0.03 7.00
C ILE A 8 21.88 0.80 6.33
N LYS A 9 23.01 1.01 7.02
CA LYS A 9 24.16 1.74 6.48
C LYS A 9 24.87 1.04 5.30
N ARG A 10 24.70 -0.28 5.16
CA ARG A 10 25.23 -1.07 4.03
C ARG A 10 24.30 -1.11 2.83
N SER A 11 23.05 -0.71 3.00
CA SER A 11 22.09 -0.61 1.90
C SER A 11 22.61 0.34 0.81
N PRO A 12 22.62 -0.05 -0.46
CA PRO A 12 22.96 0.87 -1.57
C PRO A 12 21.94 2.00 -1.73
N ASN A 13 20.75 1.83 -1.12
CA ASN A 13 19.65 2.78 -1.16
C ASN A 13 19.72 3.81 -0.02
N TYR A 14 20.61 3.60 0.99
CA TYR A 14 20.83 4.50 2.10
C TYR A 14 22.07 5.36 1.87
N ARG A 15 21.89 6.65 1.65
CA ARG A 15 22.98 7.61 1.35
C ARG A 15 22.76 8.90 2.12
N GLU A 16 23.85 9.49 2.62
CA GLU A 16 23.82 10.76 3.36
C GLU A 16 22.82 10.76 4.54
N GLY A 17 22.71 9.61 5.22
CA GLY A 17 21.89 9.48 6.42
C GLY A 17 20.40 9.24 6.18
N VAL A 18 19.95 9.01 4.94
CA VAL A 18 18.56 8.73 4.57
C VAL A 18 18.45 7.75 3.41
N PHE A 19 17.30 7.07 3.30
CA PHE A 19 16.98 6.31 2.10
C PHE A 19 16.61 7.24 0.94
N ARG A 20 16.93 6.83 -0.28
CA ARG A 20 16.72 7.64 -1.50
C ARG A 20 16.09 6.80 -2.61
N ASN A 21 15.27 7.45 -3.41
CA ASN A 21 14.71 6.88 -4.63
C ASN A 21 15.80 6.58 -5.67
N ILE A 22 15.52 5.64 -6.59
CA ILE A 22 16.39 5.36 -7.74
C ILE A 22 16.42 6.58 -8.65
N ASP A 23 15.26 7.06 -9.05
CA ASP A 23 15.12 8.28 -9.84
C ASP A 23 15.18 9.53 -8.94
N THR A 24 15.77 10.61 -9.44
CA THR A 24 15.73 11.89 -8.72
C THR A 24 14.29 12.30 -8.45
N THR A 25 13.94 12.44 -7.17
CA THR A 25 12.58 12.67 -6.74
C THR A 25 12.46 13.92 -5.88
N ILE A 26 11.73 14.90 -6.41
CA ILE A 26 11.36 16.10 -5.68
C ILE A 26 10.04 15.79 -4.98
N LEU A 27 10.04 15.75 -3.63
CA LEU A 27 8.85 15.42 -2.85
C LEU A 27 7.74 16.46 -3.00
N MET A 28 8.10 17.74 -3.14
CA MET A 28 7.15 18.83 -3.34
C MET A 28 7.61 19.70 -4.50
N THR A 29 6.83 19.74 -5.56
CA THR A 29 7.13 20.50 -6.79
C THR A 29 6.62 21.94 -6.76
N SER A 30 5.77 22.29 -5.80
CA SER A 30 5.26 23.65 -5.67
C SER A 30 6.33 24.61 -5.13
N HIS A 31 6.49 25.75 -5.80
CA HIS A 31 7.35 26.86 -5.35
C HIS A 31 6.72 27.72 -4.23
N LYS A 32 5.57 27.28 -3.69
CA LYS A 32 4.91 27.99 -2.58
C LYS A 32 5.74 27.86 -1.31
N SER A 33 5.81 28.93 -0.52
CA SER A 33 6.40 28.83 0.81
C SER A 33 5.68 27.74 1.62
N ARG A 34 6.39 27.05 2.53
CA ARG A 34 5.81 26.01 3.40
C ARG A 34 4.51 26.49 4.09
N LEU A 35 4.50 27.73 4.58
CA LEU A 35 3.33 28.35 5.22
C LEU A 35 2.16 28.54 4.25
N SER A 36 2.43 29.02 3.03
CA SER A 36 1.40 29.18 1.98
C SER A 36 0.86 27.83 1.50
N GLY A 37 1.71 26.80 1.44
CA GLY A 37 1.30 25.43 1.12
C GLY A 37 0.37 24.86 2.18
N ILE A 38 0.73 24.97 3.46
CA ILE A 38 -0.08 24.53 4.61
C ILE A 38 -1.41 25.30 4.65
N TRP A 39 -1.37 26.61 4.51
CA TRP A 39 -2.58 27.45 4.46
C TRP A 39 -3.50 27.04 3.31
N SER A 40 -2.97 26.90 2.11
CA SER A 40 -3.73 26.44 0.94
C SER A 40 -4.33 25.05 1.18
N PHE A 41 -3.59 24.13 1.80
CA PHE A 41 -4.05 22.79 2.13
C PHE A 41 -5.19 22.82 3.16
N LEU A 42 -5.13 23.64 4.18
CA LEU A 42 -6.12 23.67 5.25
C LEU A 42 -7.38 24.46 4.88
N PHE A 43 -7.27 25.53 4.09
CA PHE A 43 -8.37 26.49 3.92
C PHE A 43 -8.99 26.55 2.51
N ARG A 44 -8.33 25.99 1.49
CA ARG A 44 -8.93 25.94 0.15
C ARG A 44 -10.01 24.86 0.12
N LYS A 45 -11.26 25.25 0.00
CA LYS A 45 -12.37 24.30 -0.21
C LYS A 45 -12.20 23.59 -1.56
N VAL A 46 -12.37 22.27 -1.55
CA VAL A 46 -12.46 21.44 -2.75
C VAL A 46 -13.85 20.84 -2.77
N GLU A 47 -14.60 21.14 -3.82
CA GLU A 47 -15.93 20.59 -4.01
C GLU A 47 -15.85 19.08 -4.23
N GLY A 48 -16.71 18.31 -3.55
CA GLY A 48 -16.69 16.85 -3.64
C GLY A 48 -15.42 16.20 -3.08
N LEU A 49 -14.74 16.83 -2.13
CA LEU A 49 -13.59 16.22 -1.44
C LEU A 49 -14.00 14.97 -0.65
N ARG A 50 -15.20 14.98 -0.09
CA ARG A 50 -15.79 13.85 0.65
C ARG A 50 -17.15 13.52 0.07
N PRO A 51 -17.59 12.25 0.15
CA PRO A 51 -18.92 11.87 -0.31
C PRO A 51 -20.01 12.47 0.60
N ASP A 52 -21.12 12.89 0.02
CA ASP A 52 -22.30 13.36 0.75
C ASP A 52 -23.04 12.19 1.39
N GLU A 53 -23.10 11.05 0.70
CA GLU A 53 -23.70 9.81 1.17
C GLU A 53 -22.65 8.80 1.67
N PRO A 54 -23.05 7.85 2.55
CA PRO A 54 -22.16 6.78 2.98
C PRO A 54 -21.64 5.96 1.78
N ILE A 55 -20.36 5.60 1.80
CA ILE A 55 -19.78 4.68 0.81
C ILE A 55 -20.43 3.31 0.99
N PRO A 56 -20.94 2.68 -0.10
CA PRO A 56 -21.43 1.32 -0.05
C PRO A 56 -20.36 0.34 0.42
N ALA A 57 -20.74 -0.55 1.34
CA ALA A 57 -19.83 -1.56 1.87
C ALA A 57 -20.62 -2.82 2.27
N ILE A 58 -19.97 -3.97 2.22
CA ILE A 58 -20.55 -5.27 2.54
C ILE A 58 -19.77 -5.87 3.71
N LYS A 59 -20.47 -6.23 4.79
CA LYS A 59 -19.84 -6.93 5.92
C LYS A 59 -19.78 -8.41 5.64
N THR A 60 -18.65 -8.88 5.16
CA THR A 60 -18.37 -10.32 4.96
C THR A 60 -17.72 -10.91 6.22
N ASP A 61 -18.13 -12.11 6.61
CA ASP A 61 -17.43 -12.88 7.65
C ASP A 61 -16.19 -13.54 7.06
N LEU A 62 -15.05 -12.89 7.23
CA LEU A 62 -13.77 -13.30 6.63
C LEU A 62 -13.29 -14.67 7.10
N ARG A 63 -13.77 -15.15 8.28
CA ARG A 63 -13.40 -16.47 8.82
C ARG A 63 -14.11 -17.61 8.12
N LYS A 64 -15.22 -17.31 7.41
CA LYS A 64 -16.00 -18.28 6.66
C LYS A 64 -15.59 -18.45 5.21
N ILE A 65 -14.64 -17.62 4.72
CA ILE A 65 -14.10 -17.79 3.37
C ILE A 65 -13.28 -19.08 3.36
N PRO A 66 -13.62 -20.07 2.51
CA PRO A 66 -12.87 -21.32 2.41
C PRO A 66 -11.41 -21.08 2.06
N LEU A 67 -10.48 -21.75 2.75
CA LEU A 67 -9.04 -21.49 2.57
C LEU A 67 -8.51 -21.84 1.18
N GLU A 68 -9.16 -22.80 0.52
CA GLU A 68 -8.85 -23.25 -0.84
C GLU A 68 -9.22 -22.22 -1.93
N GLU A 69 -10.04 -21.22 -1.60
CA GLU A 69 -10.44 -20.20 -2.55
C GLU A 69 -9.39 -19.08 -2.59
N ASN A 70 -8.92 -18.76 -3.80
CA ASN A 70 -8.02 -17.62 -4.04
C ASN A 70 -8.84 -16.34 -4.16
N THR A 71 -8.87 -15.55 -3.10
CA THR A 71 -9.75 -14.39 -2.98
C THR A 71 -9.03 -13.13 -2.49
N LEU A 72 -9.67 -11.99 -2.75
CA LEU A 72 -9.29 -10.70 -2.20
C LEU A 72 -10.52 -10.05 -1.56
N VAL A 73 -10.33 -9.43 -0.39
CA VAL A 73 -11.32 -8.55 0.24
C VAL A 73 -10.65 -7.20 0.51
N TRP A 74 -11.18 -6.16 -0.13
CA TRP A 74 -10.68 -4.79 0.04
C TRP A 74 -11.43 -4.06 1.16
N PHE A 75 -10.71 -3.34 2.03
CA PHE A 75 -11.25 -2.62 3.19
C PHE A 75 -11.27 -1.11 3.00
N GLY A 76 -11.09 -0.65 1.76
CA GLY A 76 -10.89 0.75 1.44
C GLY A 76 -9.45 1.23 1.65
N HIS A 77 -9.09 2.32 1.01
CA HIS A 77 -7.72 2.83 0.97
C HIS A 77 -6.74 1.76 0.45
N SER A 78 -5.62 1.56 1.12
CA SER A 78 -4.62 0.55 0.74
C SER A 78 -4.71 -0.74 1.57
N SER A 79 -5.78 -0.93 2.34
CA SER A 79 -5.95 -2.09 3.22
C SER A 79 -6.73 -3.20 2.52
N TYR A 80 -6.18 -4.41 2.47
CA TYR A 80 -6.86 -5.57 1.90
C TYR A 80 -6.32 -6.90 2.44
N LEU A 81 -7.17 -7.92 2.40
CA LEU A 81 -6.82 -9.30 2.70
C LEU A 81 -6.74 -10.08 1.38
N LEU A 82 -5.57 -10.66 1.10
CA LEU A 82 -5.38 -11.66 0.06
C LEU A 82 -5.44 -13.03 0.71
N GLN A 83 -6.16 -13.95 0.10
CA GLN A 83 -6.11 -15.37 0.38
C GLN A 83 -5.65 -16.07 -0.88
N VAL A 84 -4.48 -16.70 -0.85
CA VAL A 84 -3.84 -17.35 -2.00
C VAL A 84 -3.17 -18.62 -1.53
N ASP A 85 -3.45 -19.74 -2.21
CA ASP A 85 -2.86 -21.05 -1.92
C ASP A 85 -2.88 -21.37 -0.40
N GLU A 86 -4.07 -21.24 0.20
CA GLU A 86 -4.33 -21.49 1.62
C GLU A 86 -3.56 -20.57 2.60
N LYS A 87 -3.02 -19.45 2.13
CA LYS A 87 -2.35 -18.45 2.96
C LYS A 87 -3.11 -17.14 2.98
N ARG A 88 -3.21 -16.54 4.16
CA ARG A 88 -3.81 -15.24 4.37
C ARG A 88 -2.75 -14.19 4.55
N ILE A 89 -2.74 -13.22 3.63
CA ILE A 89 -1.81 -12.10 3.58
C ILE A 89 -2.61 -10.82 3.79
N LEU A 90 -2.39 -10.14 4.90
CA LEU A 90 -2.99 -8.83 5.19
C LEU A 90 -2.01 -7.74 4.81
N VAL A 91 -2.45 -6.78 4.01
CA VAL A 91 -1.59 -5.70 3.49
C VAL A 91 -2.07 -4.36 4.03
N ASP A 92 -1.13 -3.57 4.54
CA ASP A 92 -1.28 -2.19 5.01
C ASP A 92 -2.60 -1.94 5.79
N PRO A 93 -2.91 -2.71 6.85
CA PRO A 93 -4.20 -2.61 7.52
C PRO A 93 -4.30 -1.35 8.38
N VAL A 94 -5.30 -0.51 8.08
CA VAL A 94 -5.65 0.70 8.84
C VAL A 94 -7.13 0.66 9.18
N PHE A 95 -7.43 0.20 10.40
CA PHE A 95 -8.80 0.08 10.90
C PHE A 95 -9.12 1.07 12.02
N CYS A 96 -8.08 1.66 12.64
CA CYS A 96 -8.25 2.55 13.77
C CYS A 96 -7.87 4.00 13.44
N MET A 97 -6.64 4.25 12.97
CA MET A 97 -6.13 5.61 12.78
C MET A 97 -5.20 5.73 11.57
N ALA A 98 -5.56 6.62 10.64
CA ALA A 98 -4.73 6.98 9.47
C ALA A 98 -3.90 8.26 9.69
N SER A 99 -3.74 8.73 10.91
CA SER A 99 -2.97 9.93 11.26
C SER A 99 -2.57 9.91 12.73
N PRO A 100 -1.54 10.68 13.14
CA PRO A 100 -1.12 10.74 14.54
C PRO A 100 -2.18 11.38 15.47
N VAL A 101 -3.18 12.04 14.90
CA VAL A 101 -4.23 12.75 15.63
C VAL A 101 -5.60 12.23 15.15
N SER A 102 -6.38 11.65 16.05
CA SER A 102 -7.61 10.91 15.73
C SER A 102 -8.71 11.71 15.02
N PHE A 103 -8.76 13.03 15.18
CA PHE A 103 -9.74 13.87 14.51
C PHE A 103 -9.31 14.38 13.13
N VAL A 104 -8.04 14.16 12.77
CA VAL A 104 -7.50 14.43 11.44
C VAL A 104 -7.66 13.16 10.59
N ASN A 105 -7.96 13.32 9.30
CA ASN A 105 -8.16 12.21 8.36
C ASN A 105 -9.24 11.20 8.77
N LYS A 106 -10.39 11.70 9.22
CA LYS A 106 -11.53 10.82 9.49
C LYS A 106 -11.93 10.06 8.23
N PRO A 107 -12.24 8.77 8.33
CA PRO A 107 -12.71 7.99 7.19
C PRO A 107 -14.06 8.52 6.66
N PHE A 108 -14.39 8.16 5.44
CA PHE A 108 -15.71 8.44 4.86
C PHE A 108 -16.76 7.58 5.55
N ARG A 109 -17.98 8.11 5.71
CA ARG A 109 -19.10 7.36 6.28
C ARG A 109 -19.33 6.06 5.51
N GLY A 110 -19.59 4.97 6.20
CA GLY A 110 -19.85 3.64 5.62
C GLY A 110 -18.60 2.78 5.41
N THR A 111 -17.38 3.31 5.56
CA THR A 111 -16.14 2.56 5.33
C THR A 111 -15.57 1.91 6.59
N GLU A 112 -16.09 2.21 7.77
CA GLU A 112 -15.61 1.73 9.07
C GLU A 112 -16.36 0.48 9.53
N ILE A 113 -16.65 -0.44 8.60
CA ILE A 113 -17.41 -1.66 8.91
C ILE A 113 -16.52 -2.82 9.41
N TYR A 114 -15.21 -2.69 9.26
CA TYR A 114 -14.24 -3.68 9.77
C TYR A 114 -13.39 -3.12 10.89
N SER A 115 -13.07 -3.97 11.81
CA SER A 115 -12.16 -3.74 12.94
C SER A 115 -11.10 -4.84 12.99
N PRO A 116 -10.04 -4.71 13.81
CA PRO A 116 -9.10 -5.81 14.03
C PRO A 116 -9.76 -7.11 14.49
N ASP A 117 -10.88 -7.04 15.23
CA ASP A 117 -11.58 -8.23 15.73
C ASP A 117 -12.25 -9.05 14.63
N ASP A 118 -12.53 -8.46 13.49
CA ASP A 118 -13.12 -9.16 12.34
C ASP A 118 -12.09 -10.02 11.57
N MET A 119 -10.80 -9.74 11.76
CA MET A 119 -9.75 -10.44 11.02
C MET A 119 -9.61 -11.90 11.45
N PRO A 120 -9.41 -12.84 10.51
CA PRO A 120 -8.99 -14.20 10.82
C PRO A 120 -7.53 -14.24 11.31
N ASP A 121 -6.99 -15.42 11.53
CA ASP A 121 -5.55 -15.62 11.67
C ASP A 121 -4.86 -15.29 10.34
N ILE A 122 -3.74 -14.56 10.43
CA ILE A 122 -2.98 -14.00 9.31
C ILE A 122 -1.63 -14.71 9.26
N ASP A 123 -1.34 -15.38 8.14
CA ASP A 123 -0.01 -15.99 7.94
C ASP A 123 1.07 -14.91 7.80
N TYR A 124 0.79 -13.90 6.98
CA TYR A 124 1.74 -12.82 6.68
C TYR A 124 1.08 -11.45 6.72
N LEU A 125 1.63 -10.55 7.53
CA LEU A 125 1.35 -9.12 7.47
C LEU A 125 2.40 -8.45 6.58
N VAL A 126 1.99 -7.83 5.49
CA VAL A 126 2.87 -7.09 4.58
C VAL A 126 2.64 -5.60 4.77
N ILE A 127 3.71 -4.85 5.01
CA ILE A 127 3.68 -3.39 5.15
C ILE A 127 4.57 -2.79 4.06
N SER A 128 3.99 -1.92 3.24
CA SER A 128 4.70 -1.26 2.14
C SER A 128 5.67 -0.17 2.62
N HIS A 129 5.26 0.61 3.61
CA HIS A 129 6.06 1.67 4.24
C HIS A 129 5.43 2.12 5.56
N ASP A 130 6.07 3.05 6.26
CA ASP A 130 5.68 3.42 7.64
C ASP A 130 4.76 4.65 7.74
N HIS A 131 4.16 5.15 6.66
CA HIS A 131 3.18 6.23 6.78
C HIS A 131 1.97 5.81 7.65
N TRP A 132 1.33 6.79 8.27
CA TRP A 132 0.23 6.56 9.22
C TRP A 132 -0.98 5.88 8.60
N ASP A 133 -1.22 6.09 7.33
CA ASP A 133 -2.32 5.53 6.54
C ASP A 133 -1.99 4.16 5.91
N HIS A 134 -0.82 3.59 6.23
CA HIS A 134 -0.39 2.22 5.87
C HIS A 134 0.02 1.39 7.09
N LEU A 135 0.61 2.00 8.10
CA LEU A 135 1.04 1.32 9.32
C LEU A 135 0.32 1.91 10.54
N ASP A 136 -0.83 1.34 10.88
CA ASP A 136 -1.64 1.74 12.04
C ASP A 136 -1.24 0.94 13.29
N TYR A 137 -0.60 1.61 14.25
CA TYR A 137 -0.18 1.03 15.52
C TYR A 137 -1.31 0.31 16.26
N HIS A 138 -2.49 0.93 16.35
CA HIS A 138 -3.61 0.37 17.12
C HIS A 138 -4.17 -0.89 16.47
N THR A 139 -4.27 -0.90 15.14
CA THR A 139 -4.65 -2.08 14.36
C THR A 139 -3.65 -3.22 14.56
N VAL A 140 -2.37 -2.94 14.32
CA VAL A 140 -1.30 -3.96 14.41
C VAL A 140 -1.15 -4.51 15.81
N LYS A 141 -1.26 -3.67 16.84
CA LYS A 141 -1.17 -4.10 18.25
C LYS A 141 -2.30 -5.06 18.61
N GLN A 142 -3.52 -4.79 18.18
CA GLN A 142 -4.68 -5.67 18.44
C GLN A 142 -4.57 -7.00 17.68
N LEU A 143 -3.98 -6.98 16.48
CA LEU A 143 -3.77 -8.17 15.65
C LEU A 143 -2.55 -9.01 16.05
N LYS A 144 -1.67 -8.53 16.94
CA LYS A 144 -0.37 -9.14 17.25
C LYS A 144 -0.42 -10.64 17.52
N GLY A 145 -1.43 -11.12 18.25
CA GLY A 145 -1.61 -12.54 18.58
C GLY A 145 -2.03 -13.41 17.40
N ARG A 146 -2.57 -12.81 16.33
CA ARG A 146 -3.10 -13.49 15.14
C ARG A 146 -2.19 -13.36 13.91
N ILE A 147 -1.12 -12.57 13.97
CA ILE A 147 -0.15 -12.43 12.88
C ILE A 147 0.93 -13.50 13.02
N GLY A 148 1.15 -14.30 12.00
CA GLY A 148 2.24 -15.28 11.92
C GLY A 148 3.60 -14.61 11.77
N LYS A 149 3.85 -13.95 10.64
CA LYS A 149 5.08 -13.20 10.37
C LYS A 149 4.74 -11.81 9.80
N VAL A 150 5.65 -10.87 10.00
CA VAL A 150 5.62 -9.53 9.41
C VAL A 150 6.66 -9.48 8.31
N VAL A 151 6.30 -8.96 7.13
CA VAL A 151 7.21 -8.65 6.03
C VAL A 151 7.15 -7.15 5.78
N CYS A 152 8.29 -6.49 5.80
CA CYS A 152 8.34 -5.04 5.64
C CYS A 152 9.69 -4.59 5.06
N PRO A 153 9.78 -3.36 4.55
CA PRO A 153 11.03 -2.79 4.09
C PRO A 153 12.01 -2.54 5.25
N LEU A 154 13.28 -2.44 4.89
CA LEU A 154 14.38 -2.23 5.82
C LEU A 154 14.17 -0.98 6.70
N GLY A 155 14.27 -1.15 8.00
CA GLY A 155 14.05 -0.13 9.03
C GLY A 155 12.63 -0.09 9.60
N VAL A 156 11.60 -0.51 8.85
CA VAL A 156 10.20 -0.53 9.33
C VAL A 156 10.00 -1.52 10.48
N GLY A 157 10.75 -2.61 10.49
CA GLY A 157 10.71 -3.60 11.56
C GLY A 157 11.04 -3.06 12.96
N GLU A 158 11.73 -1.91 13.07
CA GLU A 158 11.98 -1.27 14.38
C GLU A 158 10.68 -0.84 15.07
N HIS A 159 9.66 -0.43 14.32
CA HIS A 159 8.35 -0.12 14.87
C HIS A 159 7.73 -1.36 15.53
N PHE A 160 7.75 -2.50 14.83
CA PHE A 160 7.21 -3.76 15.34
C PHE A 160 7.94 -4.25 16.59
N GLU A 161 9.28 -4.17 16.61
CA GLU A 161 10.07 -4.50 17.80
C GLU A 161 9.71 -3.60 18.99
N HIS A 162 9.60 -2.30 18.75
CA HIS A 162 9.19 -1.33 19.76
C HIS A 162 7.78 -1.64 20.31
N TRP A 163 6.89 -2.17 19.46
CA TRP A 163 5.55 -2.61 19.84
C TRP A 163 5.52 -4.02 20.44
N GLY A 164 6.70 -4.61 20.66
CA GLY A 164 6.88 -5.88 21.36
C GLY A 164 6.64 -7.12 20.50
N PHE A 165 6.74 -7.04 19.18
CA PHE A 165 6.80 -8.23 18.33
C PHE A 165 8.11 -8.97 18.52
N ASP A 166 8.08 -10.30 18.44
CA ASP A 166 9.28 -11.11 18.43
C ASP A 166 10.07 -10.86 17.13
N LYS A 167 11.36 -10.57 17.26
CA LYS A 167 12.27 -10.33 16.13
C LYS A 167 12.31 -11.48 15.14
N SER A 168 12.17 -12.72 15.60
CA SER A 168 12.16 -13.92 14.76
C SER A 168 10.95 -13.98 13.82
N ARG A 169 9.91 -13.19 14.09
CA ARG A 169 8.70 -13.07 13.27
C ARG A 169 8.73 -11.89 12.31
N ILE A 170 9.80 -11.09 12.30
CA ILE A 170 9.93 -9.90 11.46
C ILE A 170 10.95 -10.17 10.36
N ILE A 171 10.51 -10.08 9.12
CA ILE A 171 11.30 -10.20 7.91
C ILE A 171 11.43 -8.81 7.30
N GLU A 172 12.61 -8.20 7.45
CA GLU A 172 12.93 -6.93 6.80
C GLU A 172 13.70 -7.19 5.52
N LEU A 173 13.32 -6.52 4.44
CA LEU A 173 13.94 -6.67 3.12
C LEU A 173 14.39 -5.31 2.58
N ASP A 174 15.54 -5.28 1.93
CA ASP A 174 15.97 -4.17 1.08
C ASP A 174 15.45 -4.38 -0.35
N TRP A 175 15.45 -3.34 -1.17
CA TRP A 175 15.11 -3.49 -2.59
C TRP A 175 15.98 -4.53 -3.26
N LYS A 176 15.37 -5.37 -4.10
CA LYS A 176 15.94 -6.51 -4.79
C LYS A 176 16.32 -7.71 -3.89
N GLU A 177 16.00 -7.65 -2.61
CA GLU A 177 16.05 -8.82 -1.75
C GLU A 177 14.73 -9.59 -1.84
N SER A 178 14.79 -10.88 -1.53
CA SER A 178 13.62 -11.76 -1.44
C SER A 178 13.70 -12.64 -0.21
N ALA A 179 12.54 -13.14 0.22
CA ALA A 179 12.44 -14.11 1.29
C ALA A 179 11.52 -15.25 0.89
N THR A 180 11.94 -16.48 1.18
CA THR A 180 11.08 -17.65 1.09
C THR A 180 10.22 -17.71 2.35
N LEU A 181 8.93 -17.48 2.20
CA LEU A 181 7.97 -17.44 3.30
C LEU A 181 7.52 -18.86 3.72
N SER A 182 7.37 -19.73 2.73
CA SER A 182 7.11 -21.16 2.87
C SER A 182 7.68 -21.89 1.63
N GLN A 183 7.50 -23.20 1.54
CA GLN A 183 8.01 -23.96 0.39
C GLN A 183 7.48 -23.49 -0.97
N GLN A 184 6.34 -22.81 -0.99
CA GLN A 184 5.64 -22.39 -2.21
C GLN A 184 5.50 -20.86 -2.35
N PHE A 185 5.94 -20.10 -1.35
CA PHE A 185 5.77 -18.64 -1.33
C PHE A 185 7.12 -17.94 -1.26
N ILE A 186 7.40 -17.12 -2.25
CA ILE A 186 8.52 -16.19 -2.25
C ILE A 186 7.95 -14.77 -2.32
N ILE A 187 8.47 -13.89 -1.48
CA ILE A 187 8.17 -12.46 -1.57
C ILE A 187 9.43 -11.70 -1.95
N HIS A 188 9.32 -10.89 -3.00
CA HIS A 188 10.37 -10.01 -3.50
C HIS A 188 10.08 -8.59 -3.06
N CYS A 189 11.06 -7.93 -2.45
CA CYS A 189 11.00 -6.50 -2.13
C CYS A 189 11.53 -5.70 -3.32
N LEU A 190 10.69 -4.84 -3.87
CA LEU A 190 10.95 -4.15 -5.12
C LEU A 190 10.96 -2.63 -4.91
N PRO A 191 11.67 -1.88 -5.78
CA PRO A 191 11.65 -0.43 -5.70
C PRO A 191 10.25 0.16 -5.89
N SER A 192 9.98 1.22 -5.14
CA SER A 192 8.88 2.15 -5.37
C SER A 192 9.42 3.57 -5.37
N ARG A 193 8.71 4.52 -5.97
CA ARG A 193 9.10 5.92 -6.01
C ARG A 193 8.26 6.73 -5.03
N HIS A 194 8.66 6.72 -3.76
CA HIS A 194 7.89 7.33 -2.67
C HIS A 194 8.83 7.94 -1.62
N PHE A 195 8.38 8.00 -0.38
CA PHE A 195 9.15 8.41 0.78
C PHE A 195 8.59 7.72 2.04
N SER A 196 9.28 7.87 3.15
CA SER A 196 8.83 7.32 4.43
C SER A 196 8.88 8.38 5.54
N GLY A 197 8.20 8.13 6.64
CA GLY A 197 8.33 8.94 7.85
C GLY A 197 7.07 9.04 8.69
N ARG A 198 7.28 8.89 10.00
CA ARG A 198 6.26 9.09 11.05
C ARG A 198 6.62 10.24 11.99
N GLY A 199 7.75 10.90 11.78
CA GLY A 199 8.29 11.91 12.67
C GLY A 199 8.86 13.10 11.93
N LEU A 200 9.75 13.83 12.61
CA LEU A 200 10.34 15.06 12.08
C LEU A 200 11.40 14.82 10.98
N THR A 201 12.02 13.64 10.98
CA THR A 201 13.06 13.27 10.01
C THR A 201 12.48 12.25 9.04
N PRO A 202 12.26 12.62 7.77
CA PRO A 202 11.78 11.68 6.76
C PRO A 202 12.87 10.70 6.31
N ASN A 203 12.46 9.63 5.63
CA ASN A 203 13.34 8.68 4.94
C ASN A 203 14.34 7.94 5.85
N GLN A 204 13.95 7.69 7.10
CA GLN A 204 14.76 6.88 8.02
C GLN A 204 14.51 5.37 7.86
N THR A 205 13.37 5.01 7.24
CA THR A 205 12.98 3.66 6.84
C THR A 205 12.86 3.59 5.33
N LEU A 206 12.98 2.41 4.75
CA LEU A 206 12.75 2.19 3.32
C LEU A 206 11.23 2.07 3.06
N TRP A 207 10.81 2.33 1.83
CA TRP A 207 9.49 2.06 1.27
C TRP A 207 9.64 1.09 0.12
N ALA A 208 8.62 0.31 -0.18
CA ALA A 208 8.71 -0.71 -1.20
C ALA A 208 7.37 -1.06 -1.84
N SER A 209 7.42 -1.56 -3.06
CA SER A 209 6.46 -2.48 -3.59
C SER A 209 6.93 -3.92 -3.36
N PHE A 210 6.02 -4.88 -3.47
CA PHE A 210 6.34 -6.30 -3.33
C PHE A 210 5.79 -7.10 -4.49
N LEU A 211 6.44 -8.20 -4.81
CA LEU A 211 5.87 -9.23 -5.66
C LEU A 211 5.79 -10.53 -4.86
N LEU A 212 4.58 -11.04 -4.70
CA LEU A 212 4.34 -12.36 -4.17
C LEU A 212 4.37 -13.35 -5.33
N GLU A 213 5.25 -14.33 -5.25
CA GLU A 213 5.39 -15.40 -6.22
C GLU A 213 5.04 -16.73 -5.57
N THR A 214 4.10 -17.43 -6.18
CA THR A 214 3.71 -18.81 -5.87
C THR A 214 4.09 -19.70 -7.07
N PRO A 215 3.95 -21.04 -7.00
CA PRO A 215 4.26 -21.89 -8.15
C PRO A 215 3.51 -21.52 -9.43
N ASP A 216 2.28 -21.02 -9.28
CA ASP A 216 1.38 -20.80 -10.42
C ASP A 216 1.02 -19.32 -10.63
N ARG A 217 1.39 -18.42 -9.69
CA ARG A 217 0.89 -17.04 -9.68
C ARG A 217 1.92 -16.01 -9.25
N LYS A 218 1.82 -14.83 -9.84
CA LYS A 218 2.58 -13.63 -9.46
C LYS A 218 1.61 -12.49 -9.17
N ILE A 219 1.66 -11.96 -7.96
CA ILE A 219 0.82 -10.84 -7.52
C ILE A 219 1.71 -9.67 -7.15
N PHE A 220 1.58 -8.56 -7.88
CA PHE A 220 2.29 -7.34 -7.58
C PHE A 220 1.49 -6.47 -6.59
N ILE A 221 2.11 -6.15 -5.47
CA ILE A 221 1.62 -5.28 -4.39
C ILE A 221 2.35 -3.95 -4.53
N GLY A 222 1.71 -2.97 -5.14
CA GLY A 222 2.35 -1.70 -5.51
C GLY A 222 2.77 -0.85 -4.31
N GLY A 223 1.97 -0.86 -3.23
CA GLY A 223 2.11 0.17 -2.19
C GLY A 223 1.87 1.56 -2.78
N ASP A 224 2.46 2.58 -2.16
CA ASP A 224 2.46 3.93 -2.70
C ASP A 224 3.69 4.18 -3.56
N GLY A 225 3.51 4.87 -4.69
CA GLY A 225 4.63 5.22 -5.53
C GLY A 225 4.25 5.92 -6.82
N GLY A 226 4.96 7.00 -7.13
CA GLY A 226 4.84 7.67 -8.41
C GLY A 226 5.46 6.86 -9.55
N TYR A 227 5.04 7.16 -10.77
CA TYR A 227 5.60 6.57 -11.96
C TYR A 227 7.12 6.83 -12.06
N GLY A 228 7.86 5.80 -12.48
CA GLY A 228 9.31 5.86 -12.67
C GLY A 228 9.85 4.67 -13.45
N SER A 229 11.14 4.72 -13.76
CA SER A 229 11.85 3.71 -14.57
C SER A 229 11.82 2.31 -13.97
N HIS A 230 11.63 2.19 -12.66
CA HIS A 230 11.58 0.93 -11.93
C HIS A 230 10.40 0.04 -12.36
N LEU A 231 9.26 0.62 -12.75
CA LEU A 231 8.07 -0.16 -13.15
C LEU A 231 8.33 -1.02 -14.38
N LYS A 232 8.96 -0.45 -15.40
CA LYS A 232 9.36 -1.21 -16.59
C LYS A 232 10.38 -2.28 -16.26
N GLN A 233 11.37 -1.97 -15.42
CA GLN A 233 12.38 -2.95 -14.96
C GLN A 233 11.73 -4.11 -14.21
N ILE A 234 10.70 -3.84 -13.39
CA ILE A 234 9.94 -4.89 -12.68
C ILE A 234 9.19 -5.76 -13.67
N GLY A 235 8.47 -5.19 -14.64
CA GLY A 235 7.76 -5.95 -15.67
C GLY A 235 8.68 -6.81 -16.53
N GLU A 236 9.89 -6.30 -16.88
CA GLU A 236 10.89 -7.06 -17.61
C GLU A 236 11.51 -8.19 -16.75
N GLN A 237 11.71 -7.96 -15.45
CA GLN A 237 12.25 -8.95 -14.52
C GLN A 237 11.24 -10.04 -14.16
N PHE A 238 9.98 -9.69 -14.03
CA PHE A 238 8.89 -10.58 -13.65
C PHE A 238 7.79 -10.57 -14.73
N PRO A 239 8.02 -11.22 -15.87
CA PRO A 239 6.97 -11.34 -16.88
C PRO A 239 5.78 -12.13 -16.34
N ASP A 240 4.62 -11.93 -16.94
CA ASP A 240 3.38 -12.65 -16.64
C ASP A 240 2.88 -12.43 -15.20
N ILE A 241 2.85 -11.17 -14.76
CA ILE A 241 2.19 -10.81 -13.51
C ILE A 241 0.68 -11.01 -13.69
N ASP A 242 0.08 -11.91 -12.88
CA ASP A 242 -1.33 -12.27 -12.96
C ASP A 242 -2.26 -11.17 -12.44
N LEU A 243 -1.83 -10.45 -11.39
CA LEU A 243 -2.59 -9.37 -10.77
C LEU A 243 -1.64 -8.27 -10.28
N ALA A 244 -1.94 -7.03 -10.58
CA ALA A 244 -1.31 -5.88 -9.93
C ALA A 244 -2.32 -5.12 -9.06
N ILE A 245 -1.91 -4.78 -7.84
CA ILE A 245 -2.66 -3.92 -6.92
C ILE A 245 -1.94 -2.59 -6.89
N LEU A 246 -2.55 -1.57 -7.51
CA LEU A 246 -1.92 -0.28 -7.78
C LEU A 246 -2.64 0.87 -7.09
N GLU A 247 -1.89 1.84 -6.59
CA GLU A 247 -2.49 3.08 -6.12
C GLU A 247 -3.18 3.83 -7.26
N ASN A 248 -4.30 4.47 -6.96
CA ASN A 248 -5.08 5.33 -7.85
C ASN A 248 -5.82 6.38 -7.04
N GLY A 249 -5.10 7.06 -6.15
CA GLY A 249 -5.68 8.07 -5.28
C GLY A 249 -4.62 8.92 -4.59
N GLN A 250 -5.07 9.94 -3.86
CA GLN A 250 -4.23 10.83 -3.05
C GLN A 250 -3.11 11.55 -3.84
N TYR A 251 -3.21 11.56 -5.17
CA TYR A 251 -2.29 12.26 -6.07
C TYR A 251 -2.56 13.78 -6.09
N ASN A 252 -1.54 14.54 -6.44
CA ASN A 252 -1.61 15.99 -6.66
C ASN A 252 -0.42 16.45 -7.50
N GLU A 253 -0.59 17.52 -8.27
CA GLU A 253 0.51 18.14 -9.03
C GLU A 253 1.67 18.59 -8.14
N ASP A 254 1.38 19.01 -6.90
CA ASP A 254 2.40 19.45 -5.94
C ASP A 254 3.32 18.31 -5.47
N TRP A 255 2.91 17.02 -5.63
CA TRP A 255 3.71 15.83 -5.28
C TRP A 255 3.59 14.70 -6.31
N LYS A 256 3.50 15.05 -7.57
CA LYS A 256 3.30 14.16 -8.72
C LYS A 256 4.35 13.06 -8.92
N TYR A 257 5.47 13.15 -8.24
CA TYR A 257 6.53 12.13 -8.35
C TYR A 257 6.44 11.03 -7.32
N ILE A 258 5.64 11.19 -6.28
CA ILE A 258 5.52 10.23 -5.16
C ILE A 258 4.17 9.54 -5.11
N HIS A 259 3.24 9.90 -5.99
CA HIS A 259 1.98 9.20 -6.24
C HIS A 259 1.73 9.14 -7.75
N THR A 260 1.13 8.04 -8.19
CA THR A 260 0.82 7.84 -9.61
C THR A 260 -0.28 8.80 -10.05
N MET A 261 0.06 9.71 -10.98
CA MET A 261 -0.91 10.62 -11.58
C MET A 261 -1.86 9.84 -12.50
N PRO A 262 -3.15 10.22 -12.59
CA PRO A 262 -4.14 9.53 -13.45
C PRO A 262 -3.68 9.34 -14.89
N SER A 263 -2.98 10.32 -15.45
CA SER A 263 -2.44 10.29 -16.81
C SER A 263 -1.31 9.26 -17.02
N LEU A 264 -0.73 8.74 -15.95
CA LEU A 264 0.37 7.78 -15.98
C LEU A 264 -0.05 6.37 -15.54
N LEU A 265 -1.28 6.18 -15.07
CA LEU A 265 -1.75 4.90 -14.56
C LEU A 265 -1.80 3.82 -15.66
N GLU A 266 -2.25 4.16 -16.86
CA GLU A 266 -2.25 3.25 -18.00
C GLU A 266 -0.81 2.88 -18.41
N GLN A 267 0.11 3.84 -18.42
CA GLN A 267 1.51 3.56 -18.70
C GLN A 267 2.15 2.67 -17.62
N THR A 268 1.79 2.85 -16.34
CA THR A 268 2.21 1.98 -15.25
C THR A 268 1.79 0.52 -15.49
N ILE A 269 0.54 0.31 -15.87
CA ILE A 269 -0.02 -1.02 -16.19
C ILE A 269 0.75 -1.66 -17.35
N LYS A 270 0.97 -0.88 -18.41
CA LYS A 270 1.70 -1.32 -19.60
C LYS A 270 3.14 -1.69 -19.30
N ASP A 271 3.84 -0.87 -18.52
CA ASP A 271 5.25 -1.10 -18.17
C ASP A 271 5.43 -2.32 -17.27
N LEU A 272 4.47 -2.61 -16.39
CA LEU A 272 4.42 -3.84 -15.61
C LEU A 272 4.03 -5.08 -16.45
N GLY A 273 3.49 -4.89 -17.65
CA GLY A 273 3.03 -5.99 -18.50
C GLY A 273 1.84 -6.76 -17.94
N VAL A 274 0.99 -6.10 -17.13
CA VAL A 274 -0.14 -6.74 -16.44
C VAL A 274 -1.47 -6.41 -17.13
N HIS A 275 -2.41 -7.37 -17.11
CA HIS A 275 -3.74 -7.21 -17.70
C HIS A 275 -4.87 -7.17 -16.68
N ARG A 276 -4.64 -7.64 -15.45
CA ARG A 276 -5.63 -7.65 -14.37
C ARG A 276 -5.15 -6.74 -13.23
N VAL A 277 -5.97 -5.74 -12.87
CA VAL A 277 -5.57 -4.69 -11.93
C VAL A 277 -6.67 -4.42 -10.93
N LEU A 278 -6.31 -4.36 -9.64
CA LEU A 278 -7.11 -3.73 -8.60
C LEU A 278 -6.54 -2.34 -8.33
N THR A 279 -7.38 -1.33 -8.31
CA THR A 279 -6.97 0.01 -7.88
C THR A 279 -7.30 0.23 -6.41
N VAL A 280 -6.35 0.80 -5.66
CA VAL A 280 -6.44 1.06 -4.21
C VAL A 280 -6.05 2.51 -3.89
N HIS A 281 -5.85 2.84 -2.63
CA HIS A 281 -5.45 4.16 -2.11
C HIS A 281 -6.53 5.23 -2.28
N HIS A 282 -7.80 4.83 -2.26
CA HIS A 282 -8.98 5.71 -2.41
C HIS A 282 -10.16 5.23 -1.59
N SER A 283 -11.29 5.94 -1.68
CA SER A 283 -12.62 5.60 -1.15
C SER A 283 -12.74 5.49 0.37
N LYS A 284 -11.74 5.90 1.15
CA LYS A 284 -11.81 5.85 2.63
C LYS A 284 -11.36 7.15 3.29
N TYR A 285 -10.34 7.80 2.78
CA TYR A 285 -9.78 9.04 3.33
C TYR A 285 -9.64 10.11 2.26
N ALA A 286 -9.58 11.38 2.69
CA ALA A 286 -9.25 12.53 1.87
C ALA A 286 -7.89 13.08 2.33
N LEU A 287 -6.79 12.53 1.80
CA LEU A 287 -5.41 12.94 2.11
C LEU A 287 -4.86 13.91 1.05
N ALA A 288 -5.45 13.89 -0.15
CA ALA A 288 -5.17 14.83 -1.24
C ALA A 288 -6.41 15.68 -1.56
N ARG A 289 -6.31 16.51 -2.60
CA ARG A 289 -7.31 17.53 -2.94
C ARG A 289 -8.01 17.27 -4.28
N HIS A 290 -8.13 16.02 -4.69
CA HIS A 290 -9.01 15.62 -5.77
C HIS A 290 -10.41 15.26 -5.23
N ARG A 291 -11.41 15.20 -6.10
CA ARG A 291 -12.72 14.70 -5.71
C ARG A 291 -12.62 13.24 -5.25
N TRP A 292 -13.43 12.87 -4.25
CA TRP A 292 -13.43 11.52 -3.69
C TRP A 292 -13.73 10.43 -4.73
N ASP A 293 -14.55 10.77 -5.75
CA ASP A 293 -15.02 9.85 -6.80
C ASP A 293 -14.12 9.84 -8.05
N GLU A 294 -13.10 10.69 -8.12
CA GLU A 294 -12.20 10.80 -9.26
C GLU A 294 -11.41 9.50 -9.49
N PRO A 295 -10.83 8.83 -8.47
CA PRO A 295 -10.18 7.54 -8.65
C PRO A 295 -11.10 6.47 -9.25
N LEU A 296 -12.37 6.45 -8.84
CA LEU A 296 -13.35 5.51 -9.42
C LEU A 296 -13.64 5.81 -10.90
N LYS A 297 -13.63 7.09 -11.29
CA LYS A 297 -13.75 7.48 -12.71
C LYS A 297 -12.53 7.05 -13.51
N ASN A 298 -11.34 7.21 -12.94
CA ASN A 298 -10.09 6.75 -13.56
C ASN A 298 -10.14 5.23 -13.82
N ALA A 299 -10.52 4.44 -12.81
CA ALA A 299 -10.67 2.99 -12.96
C ALA A 299 -11.71 2.61 -14.03
N ARG A 300 -12.88 3.27 -14.05
CA ARG A 300 -13.89 3.06 -15.09
C ARG A 300 -13.40 3.45 -16.50
N ASN A 301 -12.57 4.47 -16.62
CA ASN A 301 -12.00 4.83 -17.92
C ASN A 301 -11.01 3.76 -18.40
N LEU A 302 -10.18 3.22 -17.52
CA LEU A 302 -9.29 2.11 -17.85
C LEU A 302 -10.05 0.84 -18.25
N SER A 303 -11.18 0.54 -17.61
CA SER A 303 -12.00 -0.64 -17.93
C SER A 303 -12.69 -0.58 -19.32
N ARG A 304 -12.61 0.55 -20.03
CA ARG A 304 -13.03 0.65 -21.42
C ARG A 304 -12.04 0.04 -22.42
N ASN A 305 -10.83 -0.24 -21.95
CA ASN A 305 -9.83 -0.97 -22.72
C ASN A 305 -10.10 -2.47 -22.56
N ASP A 306 -10.60 -3.13 -23.60
CA ASP A 306 -10.99 -4.55 -23.60
C ASP A 306 -9.83 -5.49 -23.29
N SER A 307 -8.58 -5.03 -23.38
CA SER A 307 -7.40 -5.81 -23.01
C SER A 307 -7.12 -5.81 -21.50
N LEU A 308 -7.83 -5.00 -20.71
CA LEU A 308 -7.63 -4.85 -19.28
C LEU A 308 -8.84 -5.35 -18.49
N THR A 309 -8.58 -6.05 -17.41
CA THR A 309 -9.56 -6.40 -16.37
C THR A 309 -9.33 -5.53 -15.15
N ILE A 310 -10.15 -4.50 -14.97
CA ILE A 310 -10.06 -3.60 -13.81
C ILE A 310 -11.06 -4.06 -12.75
N LEU A 311 -10.54 -4.52 -11.61
CA LEU A 311 -11.34 -4.92 -10.47
C LEU A 311 -11.77 -3.67 -9.69
N MET A 312 -13.07 -3.52 -9.48
CA MET A 312 -13.68 -2.40 -8.74
C MET A 312 -14.65 -2.92 -7.68
N PRO A 313 -14.18 -3.68 -6.70
CA PRO A 313 -15.06 -4.22 -5.67
C PRO A 313 -15.63 -3.13 -4.78
N VAL A 314 -16.77 -3.41 -4.21
CA VAL A 314 -17.27 -2.69 -3.04
C VAL A 314 -16.44 -3.09 -1.82
N ILE A 315 -16.28 -2.16 -0.85
CA ILE A 315 -15.57 -2.47 0.40
C ILE A 315 -16.20 -3.70 1.06
N GLY A 316 -15.38 -4.72 1.34
CA GLY A 316 -15.79 -5.97 1.98
C GLY A 316 -16.36 -7.04 1.04
N GLU A 317 -16.50 -6.76 -0.24
CA GLU A 317 -16.86 -7.75 -1.25
C GLU A 317 -15.74 -8.78 -1.43
N VAL A 318 -16.12 -10.05 -1.55
CA VAL A 318 -15.18 -11.14 -1.87
C VAL A 318 -14.99 -11.19 -3.39
N VAL A 319 -13.77 -10.99 -3.83
CA VAL A 319 -13.38 -11.06 -5.25
C VAL A 319 -12.58 -12.32 -5.48
N ASN A 320 -12.99 -13.16 -6.41
CA ASN A 320 -12.17 -14.27 -6.89
C ASN A 320 -11.01 -13.72 -7.74
N LEU A 321 -9.79 -14.16 -7.39
CA LEU A 321 -8.58 -13.62 -8.01
C LEU A 321 -8.33 -14.18 -9.40
N PHE A 322 -8.74 -15.42 -9.65
CA PHE A 322 -8.40 -16.15 -10.88
C PHE A 322 -9.58 -16.95 -11.39
#